data_395000c7563a1330c7a38966f5a3911b
#
_entry.id   395000c7563a1330c7a38966f5a3911b
#
_cell.length_a   1.000
_cell.length_b   1.000
_cell.length_c   1.000
_cell.angle_alpha   90.00
_cell.angle_beta   90.00
_cell.angle_gamma   90.00
#
_symmetry.space_group_name_H-M   'P 1'
#
loop_
_entity.id
_entity.type
_entity.pdbx_description
1 polymer ?
#
loop_
_entity_poly.entity_id
_entity_poly.type
_entity_poly.pdbx_seq_one_letter_code
_entity_poly.pdbx_strand_id
1 'polypeptide(L)'
;GMSKDYVSQYLFAVAFGTVADVMPMTPENVALVKLGLEQVNSKSCPKALKYFKDYIGKKDLNANDIGWEVGPRLNACGRMGDIDKGAMLLFMDNDDSRTDIMDVIIEIEELNQERKSLTKKAEKEMEKIDYSQDYVCIFDASEYPGGIAGIIAGRMAEKYNKISLVMSGNDVLVGSARAPQGFDLQVILGAELKKGNLLTFGGHEMAAGFSVHVDKIEDLKASLNQTLKVVYDELSTVETEEPTLDIDCEIDLDCLNKIVYQSINEMPYDKNSFPSPVFALPNLKIVKWKTSKNNENNICFTVQDMNGKQMDIWAWRQGENFKALGEPEFIDLAGRVEQNFMNKSQYTLNVMDIRSSIAKENKRAV
;
A
#
# COMPACT_ATOMS: atom_id res chain seq x y z
N GLY A 1 0.62 2.08 -39.46
CA GLY A 1 0.79 2.36 -38.03
C GLY A 1 -0.34 3.23 -37.52
N MET A 2 -0.78 3.02 -36.31
CA MET A 2 -1.78 3.89 -35.65
C MET A 2 -1.27 5.33 -35.56
N SER A 3 -2.16 6.32 -35.75
CA SER A 3 -1.78 7.73 -35.61
C SER A 3 -1.42 8.03 -34.14
N LYS A 4 -0.56 9.04 -33.92
CA LYS A 4 -0.24 9.51 -32.55
C LYS A 4 -1.51 9.88 -31.77
N ASP A 5 -2.48 10.49 -32.45
CA ASP A 5 -3.75 10.94 -31.88
C ASP A 5 -4.61 9.76 -31.41
N TYR A 6 -4.55 8.63 -32.11
CA TYR A 6 -5.28 7.42 -31.70
C TYR A 6 -4.70 6.79 -30.43
N VAL A 7 -3.39 6.74 -30.30
CA VAL A 7 -2.74 6.18 -29.10
C VAL A 7 -2.90 7.11 -27.90
N SER A 8 -2.81 8.44 -28.10
CA SER A 8 -2.91 9.41 -27.02
C SER A 8 -4.26 9.41 -26.31
N GLN A 9 -5.34 9.00 -26.97
CA GLN A 9 -6.66 8.93 -26.34
C GLN A 9 -6.79 7.87 -25.22
N TYR A 10 -5.85 6.91 -25.13
CA TYR A 10 -5.84 5.85 -24.14
C TYR A 10 -4.76 5.99 -23.06
N LEU A 11 -4.09 7.13 -22.96
CA LEU A 11 -3.04 7.36 -21.96
C LEU A 11 -3.57 7.23 -20.53
N PHE A 12 -4.84 7.54 -20.28
CA PHE A 12 -5.47 7.30 -18.99
C PHE A 12 -5.45 5.82 -18.59
N ALA A 13 -5.70 4.90 -19.55
CA ALA A 13 -5.69 3.47 -19.26
C ALA A 13 -4.26 2.97 -18.97
N VAL A 14 -3.26 3.53 -19.67
CA VAL A 14 -1.85 3.27 -19.37
C VAL A 14 -1.51 3.75 -17.95
N ALA A 15 -1.92 4.96 -17.57
CA ALA A 15 -1.69 5.48 -16.22
C ALA A 15 -2.35 4.61 -15.15
N PHE A 16 -3.60 4.17 -15.38
CA PHE A 16 -4.32 3.32 -14.44
C PHE A 16 -3.64 1.96 -14.27
N GLY A 17 -3.26 1.30 -15.38
CA GLY A 17 -2.55 0.03 -15.34
C GLY A 17 -1.19 0.14 -14.66
N THR A 18 -0.39 1.15 -15.02
CA THR A 18 0.95 1.38 -14.44
C THR A 18 0.90 1.55 -12.92
N VAL A 19 -0.04 2.37 -12.41
CA VAL A 19 -0.17 2.62 -10.97
C VAL A 19 -0.82 1.44 -10.25
N ALA A 20 -1.90 0.86 -10.81
CA ALA A 20 -2.64 -0.22 -10.16
C ALA A 20 -1.83 -1.52 -10.05
N ASP A 21 -0.91 -1.76 -10.99
CA ASP A 21 0.01 -2.92 -11.00
C ASP A 21 1.34 -2.62 -10.28
N VAL A 22 1.43 -1.45 -9.64
CA VAL A 22 2.62 -1.03 -8.87
C VAL A 22 3.91 -1.12 -9.70
N MET A 23 3.83 -0.74 -10.97
CA MET A 23 5.00 -0.72 -11.85
C MET A 23 6.03 0.30 -11.36
N PRO A 24 7.34 0.02 -11.48
CA PRO A 24 8.39 0.97 -11.12
C PRO A 24 8.19 2.31 -11.82
N MET A 25 8.26 3.42 -11.08
CA MET A 25 8.13 4.78 -11.62
C MET A 25 9.45 5.24 -12.24
N THR A 26 9.87 4.53 -13.30
CA THR A 26 10.94 5.00 -14.17
C THR A 26 10.57 6.34 -14.79
N PRO A 27 11.54 7.14 -15.30
CA PRO A 27 11.24 8.42 -15.96
C PRO A 27 10.19 8.31 -17.07
N GLU A 28 10.16 7.19 -17.81
CA GLU A 28 9.16 6.92 -18.84
C GLU A 28 7.78 6.69 -18.23
N ASN A 29 7.65 5.85 -17.20
CA ASN A 29 6.39 5.57 -16.52
C ASN A 29 5.85 6.84 -15.82
N VAL A 30 6.72 7.64 -15.19
CA VAL A 30 6.35 8.96 -14.65
C VAL A 30 5.72 9.84 -15.73
N ALA A 31 6.33 9.92 -16.91
CA ALA A 31 5.79 10.72 -17.99
C ALA A 31 4.44 10.20 -18.50
N LEU A 32 4.30 8.88 -18.70
CA LEU A 32 3.05 8.25 -19.12
C LEU A 32 1.94 8.45 -18.10
N VAL A 33 2.21 8.27 -16.81
CA VAL A 33 1.22 8.47 -15.74
C VAL A 33 0.80 9.93 -15.66
N LYS A 34 1.72 10.89 -15.76
CA LYS A 34 1.38 12.33 -15.79
C LYS A 34 0.46 12.67 -16.96
N LEU A 35 0.81 12.25 -18.17
CA LEU A 35 -0.02 12.48 -19.37
C LEU A 35 -1.42 11.85 -19.24
N GLY A 36 -1.52 10.65 -18.70
CA GLY A 36 -2.81 10.00 -18.45
C GLY A 36 -3.64 10.72 -17.39
N LEU A 37 -3.01 11.21 -16.31
CA LEU A 37 -3.68 12.02 -15.29
C LEU A 37 -4.14 13.38 -15.85
N GLU A 38 -3.33 14.06 -16.67
CA GLU A 38 -3.73 15.28 -17.37
C GLU A 38 -4.97 15.04 -18.24
N GLN A 39 -5.02 13.93 -18.97
CA GLN A 39 -6.17 13.54 -19.79
C GLN A 39 -7.43 13.36 -18.94
N VAL A 40 -7.36 12.56 -17.86
CA VAL A 40 -8.52 12.29 -16.97
C VAL A 40 -9.00 13.55 -16.25
N ASN A 41 -8.12 14.51 -15.97
CA ASN A 41 -8.45 15.75 -15.28
C ASN A 41 -8.81 16.91 -16.22
N SER A 42 -8.69 16.70 -17.53
CA SER A 42 -9.03 17.70 -18.55
C SER A 42 -10.49 17.64 -18.98
N LYS A 43 -10.86 18.56 -19.90
CA LYS A 43 -12.18 18.54 -20.56
C LYS A 43 -12.37 17.35 -21.49
N SER A 44 -11.28 16.72 -21.96
CA SER A 44 -11.28 15.53 -22.80
C SER A 44 -11.37 14.21 -21.99
N CYS A 45 -11.66 14.29 -20.70
CA CYS A 45 -11.90 13.12 -19.86
C CYS A 45 -13.02 12.26 -20.47
N PRO A 46 -12.82 10.93 -20.66
CA PRO A 46 -13.89 10.03 -21.06
C PRO A 46 -15.12 10.17 -20.19
N LYS A 47 -16.30 10.12 -20.80
CA LYS A 47 -17.59 10.37 -20.12
C LYS A 47 -17.78 9.45 -18.92
N ALA A 48 -17.50 8.16 -19.08
CA ALA A 48 -17.62 7.17 -18.00
C ALA A 48 -16.69 7.48 -16.82
N LEU A 49 -15.44 7.86 -17.09
CA LEU A 49 -14.49 8.25 -16.04
C LEU A 49 -14.89 9.54 -15.33
N LYS A 50 -15.55 10.46 -16.01
CA LYS A 50 -16.11 11.65 -15.38
C LYS A 50 -17.19 11.29 -14.36
N TYR A 51 -18.14 10.43 -14.72
CA TYR A 51 -19.16 9.94 -13.78
C TYR A 51 -18.55 9.10 -12.65
N PHE A 52 -17.53 8.32 -12.95
CA PHE A 52 -16.81 7.54 -11.94
C PHE A 52 -16.10 8.45 -10.92
N LYS A 53 -15.41 9.51 -11.38
CA LYS A 53 -14.82 10.53 -10.48
C LYS A 53 -15.86 11.17 -9.59
N ASP A 54 -16.99 11.60 -10.17
CA ASP A 54 -18.10 12.18 -9.41
C ASP A 54 -18.65 11.20 -8.36
N TYR A 55 -18.78 9.92 -8.72
CA TYR A 55 -19.26 8.87 -7.82
C TYR A 55 -18.33 8.65 -6.61
N ILE A 56 -17.01 8.63 -6.82
CA ILE A 56 -16.04 8.52 -5.72
C ILE A 56 -15.73 9.86 -5.03
N GLY A 57 -16.43 10.93 -5.38
CA GLY A 57 -16.31 12.26 -4.76
C GLY A 57 -14.99 12.99 -5.08
N LYS A 58 -14.40 12.73 -6.24
CA LYS A 58 -13.16 13.36 -6.70
C LYS A 58 -13.40 14.27 -7.89
N LYS A 59 -12.91 15.52 -7.79
CA LYS A 59 -12.88 16.44 -8.92
C LYS A 59 -11.74 16.08 -9.87
N ASP A 60 -10.54 15.96 -9.33
CA ASP A 60 -9.33 15.60 -10.04
C ASP A 60 -8.70 14.37 -9.37
N LEU A 61 -8.07 13.51 -10.17
CA LEU A 61 -7.34 12.32 -9.69
C LEU A 61 -5.85 12.61 -9.66
N ASN A 62 -5.18 12.04 -8.69
CA ASN A 62 -3.73 11.89 -8.65
C ASN A 62 -3.33 10.40 -8.63
N ALA A 63 -2.05 10.09 -8.63
CA ALA A 63 -1.58 8.72 -8.63
C ALA A 63 -2.05 7.93 -7.39
N ASN A 64 -2.09 8.57 -6.21
CA ASN A 64 -2.62 7.94 -5.00
C ASN A 64 -4.10 7.58 -5.14
N ASP A 65 -4.91 8.45 -5.76
CA ASP A 65 -6.32 8.13 -6.02
C ASP A 65 -6.46 6.94 -6.96
N ILE A 66 -5.58 6.81 -7.98
CA ILE A 66 -5.58 5.62 -8.83
C ILE A 66 -5.24 4.38 -7.98
N GLY A 67 -4.20 4.43 -7.16
CA GLY A 67 -3.75 3.28 -6.36
C GLY A 67 -4.74 2.85 -5.28
N TRP A 68 -5.44 3.77 -4.65
CA TRP A 68 -6.28 3.50 -3.48
C TRP A 68 -7.78 3.51 -3.73
N GLU A 69 -8.24 4.24 -4.77
CA GLU A 69 -9.66 4.39 -5.06
C GLU A 69 -10.06 3.70 -6.37
N VAL A 70 -9.35 3.97 -7.46
CA VAL A 70 -9.68 3.47 -8.80
C VAL A 70 -9.25 2.02 -8.96
N GLY A 71 -7.95 1.74 -8.78
CA GLY A 71 -7.36 0.42 -8.99
C GLY A 71 -8.02 -0.70 -8.20
N PRO A 72 -8.27 -0.55 -6.87
CA PRO A 72 -8.94 -1.58 -6.09
C PRO A 72 -10.36 -1.92 -6.57
N ARG A 73 -11.10 -0.95 -7.14
CA ARG A 73 -12.44 -1.17 -7.70
C ARG A 73 -12.38 -1.92 -9.01
N LEU A 74 -11.53 -1.48 -9.95
CA LEU A 74 -11.33 -2.18 -11.23
C LEU A 74 -10.77 -3.60 -11.02
N ASN A 75 -9.79 -3.75 -10.14
CA ASN A 75 -9.21 -5.06 -9.81
C ASN A 75 -10.21 -6.00 -9.11
N ALA A 76 -11.22 -5.45 -8.40
CA ALA A 76 -12.25 -6.27 -7.78
C ALA A 76 -13.04 -7.08 -8.81
N CYS A 77 -13.29 -6.52 -9.99
CA CYS A 77 -13.99 -7.21 -11.08
C CYS A 77 -13.31 -8.53 -11.45
N GLY A 78 -12.01 -8.51 -11.73
CA GLY A 78 -11.25 -9.72 -12.06
C GLY A 78 -11.12 -10.69 -10.87
N ARG A 79 -11.02 -10.18 -9.64
CA ARG A 79 -10.92 -11.03 -8.44
C ARG A 79 -12.23 -11.73 -8.08
N MET A 80 -13.36 -11.13 -8.43
CA MET A 80 -14.70 -11.67 -8.18
C MET A 80 -15.27 -12.44 -9.36
N GLY A 81 -14.48 -12.60 -10.46
CA GLY A 81 -14.83 -13.42 -11.61
C GLY A 81 -15.57 -12.68 -12.74
N ASP A 82 -15.61 -11.35 -12.71
CA ASP A 82 -16.27 -10.53 -13.75
C ASP A 82 -15.31 -9.47 -14.30
N ILE A 83 -14.24 -9.92 -14.95
CA ILE A 83 -13.15 -9.06 -15.44
C ILE A 83 -13.63 -8.05 -16.48
N ASP A 84 -14.66 -8.38 -17.26
CA ASP A 84 -15.12 -7.56 -18.37
C ASP A 84 -15.75 -6.23 -17.89
N LYS A 85 -16.35 -6.19 -16.70
CA LYS A 85 -16.96 -4.97 -16.17
C LYS A 85 -15.96 -3.83 -15.98
N GLY A 86 -14.78 -4.14 -15.47
CA GLY A 86 -13.73 -3.13 -15.31
C GLY A 86 -13.26 -2.56 -16.65
N ALA A 87 -13.08 -3.42 -17.65
CA ALA A 87 -12.75 -3.00 -19.01
C ALA A 87 -13.90 -2.22 -19.65
N MET A 88 -15.14 -2.70 -19.48
CA MET A 88 -16.34 -2.05 -20.00
C MET A 88 -16.43 -0.59 -19.56
N LEU A 89 -16.29 -0.30 -18.27
CA LEU A 89 -16.29 1.09 -17.75
C LEU A 89 -15.25 1.97 -18.44
N LEU A 90 -14.05 1.46 -18.69
CA LEU A 90 -12.96 2.24 -19.28
C LEU A 90 -13.19 2.58 -20.76
N PHE A 91 -14.01 1.79 -21.46
CA PHE A 91 -14.27 1.94 -22.89
C PHE A 91 -15.68 2.44 -23.22
N MET A 92 -16.56 2.64 -22.22
CA MET A 92 -17.84 3.34 -22.44
C MET A 92 -17.60 4.78 -22.87
N ASP A 93 -18.33 5.21 -23.87
CA ASP A 93 -18.12 6.48 -24.56
C ASP A 93 -19.33 7.44 -24.53
N ASN A 94 -19.35 8.40 -25.43
CA ASN A 94 -20.39 9.42 -25.48
C ASN A 94 -21.75 8.88 -25.97
N ASP A 95 -21.79 7.74 -26.63
CA ASP A 95 -23.02 7.13 -27.13
C ASP A 95 -23.75 6.32 -26.02
N ASP A 96 -23.02 5.93 -24.96
CA ASP A 96 -23.61 5.26 -23.81
C ASP A 96 -24.46 6.23 -22.98
N SER A 97 -25.61 5.76 -22.51
CA SER A 97 -26.46 6.57 -21.66
C SER A 97 -25.82 6.79 -20.27
N ARG A 98 -26.24 7.86 -19.58
CA ARG A 98 -25.83 8.08 -18.19
C ARG A 98 -26.26 6.91 -17.28
N THR A 99 -27.44 6.36 -17.52
CA THR A 99 -27.98 5.24 -16.74
C THR A 99 -27.10 4.02 -16.89
N ASP A 100 -26.76 3.62 -18.11
CA ASP A 100 -25.93 2.44 -18.37
C ASP A 100 -24.55 2.57 -17.72
N ILE A 101 -23.92 3.77 -17.80
CA ILE A 101 -22.64 4.04 -17.16
C ILE A 101 -22.75 3.94 -15.63
N MET A 102 -23.82 4.51 -15.05
CA MET A 102 -24.02 4.47 -13.60
C MET A 102 -24.32 3.07 -13.09
N ASP A 103 -25.05 2.25 -13.86
CA ASP A 103 -25.32 0.85 -13.52
C ASP A 103 -24.01 0.06 -13.46
N VAL A 104 -23.11 0.22 -14.43
CA VAL A 104 -21.78 -0.43 -14.42
C VAL A 104 -20.95 0.04 -13.22
N ILE A 105 -20.96 1.34 -12.90
CA ILE A 105 -20.22 1.87 -11.74
C ILE A 105 -20.74 1.26 -10.43
N ILE A 106 -22.07 1.13 -10.27
CA ILE A 106 -22.68 0.55 -9.08
C ILE A 106 -22.30 -0.93 -8.95
N GLU A 107 -22.39 -1.69 -10.03
CA GLU A 107 -22.00 -3.10 -10.03
C GLU A 107 -20.52 -3.30 -9.68
N ILE A 108 -19.61 -2.45 -10.18
CA ILE A 108 -18.18 -2.44 -9.80
C ILE A 108 -18.01 -2.18 -8.31
N GLU A 109 -18.76 -1.22 -7.75
CA GLU A 109 -18.68 -0.91 -6.31
C GLU A 109 -19.23 -2.07 -5.47
N GLU A 110 -20.31 -2.74 -5.88
CA GLU A 110 -20.85 -3.93 -5.23
C GLU A 110 -19.81 -5.05 -5.17
N LEU A 111 -19.16 -5.36 -6.31
CA LEU A 111 -18.07 -6.35 -6.36
C LEU A 111 -16.90 -5.97 -5.44
N ASN A 112 -16.55 -4.69 -5.37
CA ASN A 112 -15.49 -4.21 -4.48
C ASN A 112 -15.87 -4.31 -3.00
N GLN A 113 -17.13 -4.03 -2.63
CA GLN A 113 -17.61 -4.19 -1.26
C GLN A 113 -17.68 -5.67 -0.86
N GLU A 114 -18.16 -6.53 -1.76
CA GLU A 114 -18.18 -7.98 -1.56
C GLU A 114 -16.76 -8.50 -1.35
N ARG A 115 -15.80 -8.14 -2.22
CA ARG A 115 -14.38 -8.49 -2.06
C ARG A 115 -13.85 -8.07 -0.69
N LYS A 116 -14.12 -6.81 -0.24
CA LYS A 116 -13.70 -6.31 1.07
C LYS A 116 -14.30 -7.12 2.21
N SER A 117 -15.59 -7.44 2.13
CA SER A 117 -16.31 -8.22 3.12
C SER A 117 -15.74 -9.63 3.25
N LEU A 118 -15.56 -10.32 2.12
CA LEU A 118 -15.00 -11.68 2.08
C LEU A 118 -13.56 -11.71 2.57
N THR A 119 -12.73 -10.74 2.16
CA THR A 119 -11.35 -10.63 2.67
C THR A 119 -11.33 -10.46 4.19
N LYS A 120 -12.20 -9.59 4.74
CA LYS A 120 -12.30 -9.39 6.21
C LYS A 120 -12.82 -10.63 6.93
N LYS A 121 -13.72 -11.41 6.31
CA LYS A 121 -14.19 -12.68 6.87
C LYS A 121 -13.04 -13.68 6.93
N ALA A 122 -12.31 -13.87 5.82
CA ALA A 122 -11.16 -14.75 5.77
C ALA A 122 -10.08 -14.38 6.78
N GLU A 123 -9.79 -13.08 6.97
CA GLU A 123 -8.85 -12.60 8.00
C GLU A 123 -9.23 -13.05 9.41
N LYS A 124 -10.51 -12.96 9.76
CA LYS A 124 -10.99 -13.41 11.07
C LYS A 124 -10.92 -14.94 11.25
N GLU A 125 -10.99 -15.69 10.18
CA GLU A 125 -10.85 -17.14 10.21
C GLU A 125 -9.40 -17.55 10.35
N MET A 126 -8.49 -16.97 9.58
CA MET A 126 -7.06 -17.22 9.71
C MET A 126 -6.50 -16.83 11.09
N GLU A 127 -7.08 -15.83 11.76
CA GLU A 127 -6.70 -15.42 13.12
C GLU A 127 -7.01 -16.47 14.20
N LYS A 128 -7.90 -17.41 13.91
CA LYS A 128 -8.21 -18.52 14.82
C LYS A 128 -7.20 -19.66 14.77
N ILE A 129 -6.34 -19.66 13.77
CA ILE A 129 -5.31 -20.68 13.56
C ILE A 129 -4.03 -20.25 14.29
N ASP A 130 -3.51 -21.13 15.11
CA ASP A 130 -2.23 -20.90 15.78
C ASP A 130 -1.06 -21.28 14.86
N TYR A 131 -0.33 -20.27 14.40
CA TYR A 131 0.87 -20.44 13.59
C TYR A 131 2.16 -20.29 14.41
N SER A 132 2.11 -20.26 15.74
CA SER A 132 3.29 -19.98 16.59
C SER A 132 4.39 -21.03 16.44
N GLN A 133 4.02 -22.29 16.19
CA GLN A 133 4.94 -23.41 16.05
C GLN A 133 5.40 -23.66 14.61
N ASP A 134 4.79 -23.00 13.64
CA ASP A 134 5.08 -23.15 12.22
C ASP A 134 5.98 -22.02 11.70
N TYR A 135 6.89 -22.35 10.80
CA TYR A 135 7.70 -21.38 10.04
C TYR A 135 7.01 -20.91 8.76
N VAL A 136 5.91 -21.54 8.38
CA VAL A 136 5.06 -21.20 7.24
C VAL A 136 3.60 -21.09 7.67
N CYS A 137 2.86 -20.12 7.14
CA CYS A 137 1.42 -20.02 7.33
C CYS A 137 0.70 -20.64 6.13
N ILE A 138 -0.15 -21.62 6.37
CA ILE A 138 -0.98 -22.25 5.32
C ILE A 138 -2.45 -22.05 5.66
N PHE A 139 -3.23 -21.55 4.71
CA PHE A 139 -4.66 -21.31 4.88
C PHE A 139 -5.45 -21.87 3.69
N ASP A 140 -6.40 -22.74 4.01
CA ASP A 140 -7.38 -23.23 3.04
C ASP A 140 -8.50 -22.21 2.87
N ALA A 141 -8.57 -21.63 1.70
CA ALA A 141 -9.54 -20.61 1.31
C ALA A 141 -10.60 -21.15 0.32
N SER A 142 -10.88 -22.47 0.34
CA SER A 142 -11.81 -23.10 -0.60
C SER A 142 -13.25 -22.59 -0.51
N GLU A 143 -13.62 -21.99 0.61
CA GLU A 143 -14.93 -21.31 0.78
C GLU A 143 -14.98 -19.89 0.16
N TYR A 144 -13.86 -19.41 -0.40
CA TYR A 144 -13.72 -18.06 -0.92
C TYR A 144 -13.38 -18.04 -2.40
N PRO A 145 -13.72 -16.98 -3.13
CA PRO A 145 -13.26 -16.81 -4.51
C PRO A 145 -11.73 -16.85 -4.60
N GLY A 146 -11.19 -17.69 -5.50
CA GLY A 146 -9.73 -17.83 -5.65
C GLY A 146 -8.98 -16.52 -5.96
N GLY A 147 -9.66 -15.55 -6.58
CA GLY A 147 -9.09 -14.24 -6.90
C GLY A 147 -8.70 -13.37 -5.69
N ILE A 148 -9.18 -13.71 -4.47
CA ILE A 148 -8.77 -13.01 -3.24
C ILE A 148 -7.63 -13.71 -2.47
N ALA A 149 -7.24 -14.93 -2.88
CA ALA A 149 -6.20 -15.70 -2.19
C ALA A 149 -4.89 -14.91 -2.06
N GLY A 150 -4.46 -14.19 -3.10
CA GLY A 150 -3.27 -13.36 -3.08
C GLY A 150 -3.35 -12.17 -2.10
N ILE A 151 -4.55 -11.63 -1.85
CA ILE A 151 -4.74 -10.56 -0.86
C ILE A 151 -4.62 -11.15 0.55
N ILE A 152 -5.25 -12.29 0.79
CA ILE A 152 -5.20 -12.97 2.09
C ILE A 152 -3.76 -13.38 2.40
N ALA A 153 -3.05 -14.00 1.44
CA ALA A 153 -1.66 -14.40 1.61
C ALA A 153 -0.75 -13.20 1.95
N GLY A 154 -0.95 -12.05 1.28
CA GLY A 154 -0.19 -10.83 1.57
C GLY A 154 -0.41 -10.33 3.00
N ARG A 155 -1.66 -10.29 3.45
CA ARG A 155 -2.00 -9.89 4.83
C ARG A 155 -1.48 -10.85 5.89
N MET A 156 -1.50 -12.15 5.58
CA MET A 156 -0.89 -13.17 6.46
C MET A 156 0.62 -12.96 6.55
N ALA A 157 1.30 -12.79 5.42
CA ALA A 157 2.75 -12.60 5.40
C ALA A 157 3.17 -11.34 6.19
N GLU A 158 2.42 -10.23 6.03
CA GLU A 158 2.64 -8.99 6.77
C GLU A 158 2.38 -9.16 8.28
N LYS A 159 1.24 -9.79 8.64
CA LYS A 159 0.82 -9.93 10.03
C LYS A 159 1.73 -10.86 10.84
N TYR A 160 2.09 -12.00 10.27
CA TYR A 160 2.85 -13.04 10.96
C TYR A 160 4.36 -12.97 10.69
N ASN A 161 4.77 -12.11 9.77
CA ASN A 161 6.15 -12.02 9.24
C ASN A 161 6.68 -13.39 8.80
N LYS A 162 5.83 -14.18 8.13
CA LYS A 162 6.12 -15.55 7.67
C LYS A 162 5.71 -15.73 6.22
N ILE A 163 6.39 -16.64 5.52
CA ILE A 163 5.90 -17.09 4.21
C ILE A 163 4.49 -17.65 4.39
N SER A 164 3.57 -17.18 3.54
CA SER A 164 2.16 -17.51 3.65
C SER A 164 1.63 -18.06 2.33
N LEU A 165 1.03 -19.24 2.40
CA LEU A 165 0.37 -19.94 1.29
C LEU A 165 -1.14 -19.96 1.52
N VAL A 166 -1.89 -19.41 0.59
CA VAL A 166 -3.36 -19.45 0.61
C VAL A 166 -3.82 -20.14 -0.66
N MET A 167 -4.62 -21.17 -0.51
CA MET A 167 -5.04 -22.04 -1.61
C MET A 167 -6.51 -22.37 -1.54
N SER A 168 -7.10 -22.67 -2.69
CA SER A 168 -8.51 -23.07 -2.83
C SER A 168 -8.68 -24.12 -3.95
N GLY A 169 -9.65 -24.98 -3.80
CA GLY A 169 -9.97 -26.03 -4.78
C GLY A 169 -10.48 -27.30 -4.11
N ASN A 170 -10.47 -28.39 -4.86
CA ASN A 170 -10.89 -29.71 -4.36
C ASN A 170 -9.69 -30.68 -4.39
N ASP A 171 -9.57 -31.50 -5.44
CA ASP A 171 -8.48 -32.46 -5.56
C ASP A 171 -7.12 -31.79 -5.85
N VAL A 172 -7.14 -30.77 -6.70
CA VAL A 172 -6.01 -29.87 -6.98
C VAL A 172 -6.35 -28.49 -6.47
N LEU A 173 -5.54 -28.02 -5.54
CA LEU A 173 -5.67 -26.68 -4.99
C LEU A 173 -4.75 -25.73 -5.76
N VAL A 174 -5.29 -24.59 -6.12
CA VAL A 174 -4.55 -23.49 -6.75
C VAL A 174 -4.43 -22.37 -5.71
N GLY A 175 -3.24 -21.81 -5.56
CA GLY A 175 -2.98 -20.85 -4.50
C GLY A 175 -2.05 -19.72 -4.87
N SER A 176 -1.95 -18.80 -3.93
CA SER A 176 -1.01 -17.70 -3.94
C SER A 176 -0.10 -17.79 -2.74
N ALA A 177 1.20 -17.64 -2.97
CA ALA A 177 2.21 -17.50 -1.95
C ALA A 177 2.67 -16.05 -1.84
N ARG A 178 2.98 -15.61 -0.62
CA ARG A 178 3.60 -14.33 -0.33
C ARG A 178 4.70 -14.52 0.70
N ALA A 179 5.77 -13.77 0.55
CA ALA A 179 6.91 -13.81 1.46
C ALA A 179 7.20 -12.43 2.05
N PRO A 180 7.68 -12.37 3.31
CA PRO A 180 8.32 -11.17 3.85
C PRO A 180 9.61 -10.85 3.08
N GLN A 181 10.14 -9.66 3.29
CA GLN A 181 11.44 -9.27 2.73
C GLN A 181 12.56 -10.22 3.22
N GLY A 182 13.48 -10.53 2.33
CA GLY A 182 14.62 -11.43 2.63
C GLY A 182 14.39 -12.91 2.26
N PHE A 183 13.19 -13.26 1.78
CA PHE A 183 12.90 -14.62 1.28
C PHE A 183 12.73 -14.62 -0.24
N ASP A 184 13.15 -15.69 -0.88
CA ASP A 184 12.96 -15.93 -2.31
C ASP A 184 12.03 -17.14 -2.54
N LEU A 185 10.78 -16.85 -2.92
CA LEU A 185 9.79 -17.87 -3.24
C LEU A 185 10.17 -18.71 -4.45
N GLN A 186 10.94 -18.17 -5.41
CA GLN A 186 11.36 -18.95 -6.59
C GLN A 186 12.28 -20.09 -6.16
N VAL A 187 13.21 -19.83 -5.24
CA VAL A 187 14.11 -20.84 -4.69
C VAL A 187 13.35 -21.84 -3.84
N ILE A 188 12.51 -21.36 -2.92
CA ILE A 188 11.80 -22.18 -1.92
C ILE A 188 10.77 -23.09 -2.61
N LEU A 189 9.85 -22.52 -3.41
CA LEU A 189 8.82 -23.32 -4.09
C LEU A 189 9.39 -24.15 -5.24
N GLY A 190 10.49 -23.69 -5.87
CA GLY A 190 11.22 -24.47 -6.85
C GLY A 190 11.84 -25.74 -6.27
N ALA A 191 12.30 -25.70 -5.03
CA ALA A 191 12.76 -26.89 -4.31
C ALA A 191 11.58 -27.86 -4.01
N GLU A 192 10.42 -27.33 -3.61
CA GLU A 192 9.23 -28.14 -3.34
C GLU A 192 8.66 -28.79 -4.61
N LEU A 193 8.72 -28.09 -5.75
CA LEU A 193 8.37 -28.70 -7.05
C LEU A 193 9.28 -29.88 -7.39
N LYS A 194 10.60 -29.73 -7.20
CA LYS A 194 11.58 -30.81 -7.46
C LYS A 194 11.38 -32.02 -6.53
N LYS A 195 10.87 -31.82 -5.32
CA LYS A 195 10.50 -32.89 -4.37
C LYS A 195 9.19 -33.57 -4.72
N GLY A 196 8.40 -33.02 -5.65
CA GLY A 196 7.07 -33.50 -5.99
C GLY A 196 5.97 -33.09 -5.01
N ASN A 197 6.22 -32.12 -4.15
CA ASN A 197 5.23 -31.55 -3.22
C ASN A 197 4.33 -30.50 -3.89
N LEU A 198 4.74 -29.97 -5.03
CA LEU A 198 3.93 -29.05 -5.86
C LEU A 198 3.74 -29.65 -7.26
N LEU A 199 2.64 -29.32 -7.91
CA LEU A 199 2.38 -29.64 -9.32
C LEU A 199 2.97 -28.58 -10.23
N THR A 200 2.76 -27.31 -9.90
CA THR A 200 3.28 -26.15 -10.63
C THR A 200 3.58 -25.01 -9.67
N PHE A 201 4.48 -24.12 -10.08
CA PHE A 201 4.60 -22.80 -9.46
C PHE A 201 5.12 -21.80 -10.51
N GLY A 202 4.89 -20.51 -10.26
CA GLY A 202 5.42 -19.41 -11.06
C GLY A 202 5.22 -18.07 -10.36
N GLY A 203 6.17 -17.16 -10.54
CA GLY A 203 6.12 -15.84 -9.91
C GLY A 203 7.50 -15.24 -9.72
N HIS A 204 7.64 -14.43 -8.68
CA HIS A 204 8.83 -13.66 -8.32
C HIS A 204 9.24 -13.96 -6.86
N GLU A 205 10.31 -13.33 -6.39
CA GLU A 205 10.87 -13.52 -5.05
C GLU A 205 9.82 -13.41 -3.93
N MET A 206 8.94 -12.38 -3.98
CA MET A 206 8.00 -12.08 -2.89
C MET A 206 6.56 -12.54 -3.16
N ALA A 207 6.23 -12.94 -4.38
CA ALA A 207 4.87 -13.30 -4.78
C ALA A 207 4.89 -14.39 -5.85
N ALA A 208 4.20 -15.50 -5.61
CA ALA A 208 4.09 -16.59 -6.56
C ALA A 208 2.69 -17.21 -6.54
N GLY A 209 2.30 -17.76 -7.70
CA GLY A 209 1.19 -18.70 -7.82
C GLY A 209 1.71 -20.13 -7.77
N PHE A 210 0.91 -21.06 -7.28
CA PHE A 210 1.27 -22.47 -7.23
C PHE A 210 0.03 -23.36 -7.34
N SER A 211 0.26 -24.65 -7.63
CA SER A 211 -0.76 -25.68 -7.48
C SER A 211 -0.20 -26.90 -6.74
N VAL A 212 -1.06 -27.53 -5.97
CA VAL A 212 -0.72 -28.67 -5.11
C VAL A 212 -1.87 -29.68 -5.09
N HIS A 213 -1.56 -30.96 -5.03
CA HIS A 213 -2.57 -32.01 -4.80
C HIS A 213 -2.98 -32.01 -3.31
N VAL A 214 -4.27 -32.17 -3.03
CA VAL A 214 -4.77 -32.15 -1.65
C VAL A 214 -4.02 -33.12 -0.71
N ASP A 215 -3.67 -34.31 -1.23
CA ASP A 215 -2.90 -35.33 -0.49
C ASP A 215 -1.47 -34.91 -0.15
N LYS A 216 -0.96 -33.85 -0.77
CA LYS A 216 0.41 -33.35 -0.61
C LYS A 216 0.54 -32.15 0.33
N ILE A 217 -0.56 -31.64 0.86
CA ILE A 217 -0.53 -30.46 1.74
C ILE A 217 0.31 -30.67 2.98
N GLU A 218 0.13 -31.82 3.65
CA GLU A 218 0.89 -32.14 4.87
C GLU A 218 2.37 -32.36 4.56
N ASP A 219 2.71 -33.04 3.47
CA ASP A 219 4.09 -33.22 3.01
C ASP A 219 4.74 -31.86 2.70
N LEU A 220 4.02 -30.98 2.01
CA LEU A 220 4.46 -29.63 1.69
C LEU A 220 4.70 -28.81 2.96
N LYS A 221 3.74 -28.84 3.90
CA LYS A 221 3.84 -28.13 5.18
C LYS A 221 5.06 -28.60 5.97
N ALA A 222 5.23 -29.90 6.12
CA ALA A 222 6.36 -30.49 6.85
C ALA A 222 7.71 -30.12 6.20
N SER A 223 7.81 -30.24 4.87
CA SER A 223 9.00 -29.90 4.11
C SER A 223 9.35 -28.41 4.22
N LEU A 224 8.36 -27.52 4.07
CA LEU A 224 8.56 -26.08 4.21
C LEU A 224 8.99 -25.70 5.63
N ASN A 225 8.37 -26.26 6.67
CA ASN A 225 8.77 -26.01 8.06
C ASN A 225 10.22 -26.44 8.32
N GLN A 226 10.64 -27.58 7.78
CA GLN A 226 12.03 -28.05 7.91
C GLN A 226 13.01 -27.11 7.21
N THR A 227 12.72 -26.71 5.98
CA THR A 227 13.58 -25.83 5.18
C THR A 227 13.64 -24.43 5.80
N LEU A 228 12.49 -23.88 6.17
CA LEU A 228 12.39 -22.50 6.67
C LEU A 228 12.95 -22.35 8.08
N LYS A 229 12.93 -23.40 8.91
CA LYS A 229 13.59 -23.36 10.21
C LYS A 229 15.06 -22.95 10.07
N VAL A 230 15.79 -23.57 9.14
CA VAL A 230 17.20 -23.25 8.91
C VAL A 230 17.37 -21.81 8.44
N VAL A 231 16.51 -21.36 7.51
CA VAL A 231 16.57 -19.99 6.98
C VAL A 231 16.27 -18.95 8.08
N TYR A 232 15.24 -19.19 8.91
CA TYR A 232 14.93 -18.29 10.04
C TYR A 232 16.03 -18.27 11.09
N ASP A 233 16.64 -19.43 11.39
CA ASP A 233 17.75 -19.53 12.33
C ASP A 233 18.96 -18.73 11.79
N GLU A 234 19.27 -18.82 10.50
CA GLU A 234 20.33 -18.04 9.85
C GLU A 234 20.02 -16.54 9.85
N LEU A 235 18.78 -16.13 9.48
CA LEU A 235 18.37 -14.71 9.49
C LEU A 235 18.41 -14.13 10.91
N SER A 236 18.11 -14.91 11.94
CA SER A 236 18.17 -14.44 13.33
C SER A 236 19.58 -14.18 13.84
N THR A 237 20.60 -14.74 13.18
CA THR A 237 22.02 -14.52 13.50
C THR A 237 22.63 -13.32 12.78
N VAL A 238 21.95 -12.80 11.75
CA VAL A 238 22.35 -11.56 11.07
C VAL A 238 21.90 -10.40 11.96
N GLU A 239 22.85 -9.60 12.44
CA GLU A 239 22.52 -8.33 13.09
C GLU A 239 21.65 -7.52 12.10
N THR A 240 20.37 -7.43 12.40
CA THR A 240 19.48 -6.54 11.63
C THR A 240 19.92 -5.12 11.97
N GLU A 241 20.44 -4.40 11.00
CA GLU A 241 20.61 -2.94 11.13
C GLU A 241 19.27 -2.36 11.60
N GLU A 242 19.34 -1.46 12.59
CA GLU A 242 18.13 -0.76 13.02
C GLU A 242 17.47 -0.12 11.79
N PRO A 243 16.15 -0.28 11.63
CA PRO A 243 15.47 0.29 10.47
C PRO A 243 15.71 1.81 10.42
N THR A 244 16.37 2.26 9.36
CA THR A 244 16.65 3.68 9.13
C THR A 244 15.53 4.31 8.30
N LEU A 245 15.21 5.56 8.57
CA LEU A 245 14.32 6.37 7.76
C LEU A 245 15.16 7.43 7.03
N ASP A 246 15.24 7.30 5.71
CA ASP A 246 15.92 8.29 4.88
C ASP A 246 15.12 9.59 4.85
N ILE A 247 15.81 10.70 5.08
CA ILE A 247 15.25 12.05 5.08
C ILE A 247 15.77 12.78 3.84
N ASP A 248 14.84 13.20 2.98
CA ASP A 248 15.18 13.91 1.75
C ASP A 248 15.54 15.38 2.00
N CYS A 249 14.87 16.03 2.96
CA CYS A 249 15.08 17.43 3.25
C CYS A 249 14.61 17.83 4.66
N GLU A 250 15.33 18.75 5.30
CA GLU A 250 14.84 19.47 6.48
C GLU A 250 13.97 20.64 6.04
N ILE A 251 12.83 20.83 6.68
CA ILE A 251 11.88 21.92 6.42
C ILE A 251 11.48 22.60 7.73
N ASP A 252 10.85 23.76 7.64
CA ASP A 252 10.21 24.45 8.77
C ASP A 252 8.67 24.31 8.71
N LEU A 253 7.98 24.80 9.75
CA LEU A 253 6.52 24.74 9.82
C LEU A 253 5.84 25.57 8.72
N ASP A 254 6.52 26.53 8.11
CA ASP A 254 5.97 27.33 7.01
C ASP A 254 5.86 26.52 5.70
N CYS A 255 6.66 25.49 5.55
CA CYS A 255 6.59 24.57 4.42
C CYS A 255 5.36 23.63 4.47
N LEU A 256 4.68 23.52 5.61
CA LEU A 256 3.42 22.79 5.72
C LEU A 256 2.28 23.64 5.14
N ASN A 257 2.25 23.78 3.81
CA ASN A 257 1.33 24.65 3.11
C ASN A 257 0.80 24.01 1.81
N LYS A 258 -0.19 24.67 1.21
CA LYS A 258 -0.86 24.22 -0.02
C LYS A 258 0.10 24.05 -1.20
N ILE A 259 1.05 24.95 -1.36
CA ILE A 259 1.96 24.96 -2.53
C ILE A 259 2.84 23.73 -2.48
N VAL A 260 3.51 23.48 -1.33
CA VAL A 260 4.37 22.31 -1.15
C VAL A 260 3.58 21.01 -1.32
N TYR A 261 2.40 20.92 -0.68
CA TYR A 261 1.52 19.75 -0.81
C TYR A 261 1.13 19.48 -2.28
N GLN A 262 0.72 20.51 -3.03
CA GLN A 262 0.32 20.35 -4.42
C GLN A 262 1.50 19.95 -5.29
N SER A 263 2.66 20.60 -5.15
CA SER A 263 3.87 20.24 -5.92
C SER A 263 4.30 18.78 -5.70
N ILE A 264 4.19 18.28 -4.46
CA ILE A 264 4.46 16.86 -4.17
C ILE A 264 3.43 15.96 -4.88
N ASN A 265 2.13 16.28 -4.76
CA ASN A 265 1.07 15.43 -5.31
C ASN A 265 0.93 15.48 -6.84
N GLU A 266 1.62 16.38 -7.52
CA GLU A 266 1.75 16.37 -9.00
C GLU A 266 2.63 15.23 -9.51
N MET A 267 3.42 14.60 -8.65
CA MET A 267 4.32 13.51 -9.02
C MET A 267 3.72 12.16 -8.68
N PRO A 268 3.80 11.18 -9.60
CA PRO A 268 3.31 9.83 -9.36
C PRO A 268 4.36 9.00 -8.61
N TYR A 269 4.42 9.16 -7.31
CA TYR A 269 5.33 8.39 -6.46
C TYR A 269 4.92 6.92 -6.34
N ASP A 270 5.90 6.04 -6.14
CA ASP A 270 5.71 4.65 -5.73
C ASP A 270 6.46 4.36 -4.40
N LYS A 271 6.44 3.11 -3.96
CA LYS A 271 7.11 2.74 -2.71
C LYS A 271 8.62 2.46 -2.87
N ASN A 272 9.06 2.09 -4.06
CA ASN A 272 10.36 1.45 -4.26
C ASN A 272 11.29 2.26 -5.16
N SER A 273 10.86 2.61 -6.37
CA SER A 273 11.72 3.22 -7.37
C SER A 273 11.66 4.75 -7.37
N PHE A 274 10.56 5.33 -6.92
CA PHE A 274 10.35 6.76 -6.79
C PHE A 274 9.48 7.08 -5.57
N PRO A 275 10.01 6.91 -4.34
CA PRO A 275 9.23 7.11 -3.13
C PRO A 275 8.88 8.59 -2.92
N SER A 276 7.70 8.81 -2.29
CA SER A 276 7.31 10.16 -1.88
C SER A 276 8.28 10.71 -0.85
N PRO A 277 8.72 11.96 -0.98
CA PRO A 277 9.76 12.54 -0.13
C PRO A 277 9.35 12.54 1.34
N VAL A 278 10.34 12.27 2.19
CA VAL A 278 10.24 12.34 3.65
C VAL A 278 10.98 13.59 4.14
N PHE A 279 10.28 14.39 4.90
CA PHE A 279 10.80 15.63 5.44
C PHE A 279 11.08 15.51 6.93
N ALA A 280 12.10 16.20 7.40
CA ALA A 280 12.32 16.41 8.84
C ALA A 280 11.93 17.83 9.25
N LEU A 281 11.27 17.94 10.40
CA LEU A 281 11.04 19.17 11.15
C LEU A 281 11.92 19.11 12.40
N PRO A 282 13.13 19.68 12.35
CA PRO A 282 14.07 19.55 13.44
C PRO A 282 13.80 20.56 14.56
N ASN A 283 14.23 20.21 15.76
CA ASN A 283 14.31 21.10 16.92
C ASN A 283 13.02 21.84 17.27
N LEU A 284 11.91 21.10 17.26
CA LEU A 284 10.60 21.61 17.65
C LEU A 284 10.44 21.59 19.18
N LYS A 285 10.11 22.72 19.79
CA LYS A 285 9.75 22.79 21.20
C LYS A 285 8.33 22.23 21.39
N ILE A 286 8.15 21.30 22.32
CA ILE A 286 6.83 20.84 22.72
C ILE A 286 6.23 21.86 23.69
N VAL A 287 5.17 22.55 23.30
CA VAL A 287 4.42 23.47 24.17
C VAL A 287 3.46 22.69 25.05
N LYS A 288 2.78 21.72 24.50
CA LYS A 288 1.91 20.76 25.18
C LYS A 288 1.67 19.54 24.29
N TRP A 289 1.21 18.47 24.90
CA TRP A 289 0.77 17.28 24.17
C TRP A 289 -0.48 16.66 24.82
N LYS A 290 -1.17 15.83 24.07
CA LYS A 290 -2.34 15.04 24.51
C LYS A 290 -2.45 13.76 23.71
N THR A 291 -3.00 12.72 24.31
CA THR A 291 -3.34 11.48 23.62
C THR A 291 -4.77 11.48 23.11
N SER A 292 -5.07 10.62 22.13
CA SER A 292 -6.42 10.38 21.68
C SER A 292 -7.23 9.61 22.73
N LYS A 293 -8.51 9.97 22.91
CA LYS A 293 -9.41 9.28 23.83
C LYS A 293 -9.62 7.80 23.50
N ASN A 294 -9.51 7.43 22.24
CA ASN A 294 -9.79 6.07 21.76
C ASN A 294 -8.54 5.19 21.68
N ASN A 295 -7.35 5.79 21.66
CA ASN A 295 -6.09 5.06 21.57
C ASN A 295 -4.95 5.96 22.07
N GLU A 296 -4.41 5.65 23.25
CA GLU A 296 -3.33 6.41 23.88
C GLU A 296 -2.03 6.42 23.07
N ASN A 297 -1.84 5.47 22.16
CA ASN A 297 -0.69 5.46 21.27
C ASN A 297 -0.78 6.49 20.13
N ASN A 298 -1.92 7.16 19.97
CA ASN A 298 -2.08 8.30 19.06
C ASN A 298 -1.89 9.60 19.86
N ILE A 299 -0.85 10.35 19.56
CA ILE A 299 -0.45 11.56 20.28
C ILE A 299 -0.53 12.81 19.39
N CYS A 300 -1.00 13.90 19.95
CA CYS A 300 -1.01 15.21 19.30
C CYS A 300 -0.07 16.14 20.06
N PHE A 301 0.91 16.66 19.37
CA PHE A 301 1.81 17.68 19.88
C PHE A 301 1.37 19.06 19.42
N THR A 302 1.31 20.03 20.33
CA THR A 302 1.40 21.44 19.97
C THR A 302 2.87 21.80 19.99
N VAL A 303 3.47 21.94 18.83
CA VAL A 303 4.90 22.25 18.66
C VAL A 303 5.11 23.71 18.32
N GLN A 304 6.30 24.23 18.64
CA GLN A 304 6.74 25.56 18.27
C GLN A 304 8.11 25.48 17.62
N ASP A 305 8.26 26.10 16.45
CA ASP A 305 9.57 26.23 15.79
C ASP A 305 10.41 27.38 16.34
N MET A 306 11.62 27.52 15.81
CA MET A 306 12.56 28.58 16.23
C MET A 306 12.07 29.99 15.87
N ASN A 307 11.12 30.14 14.94
CA ASN A 307 10.53 31.44 14.56
C ASN A 307 9.32 31.79 15.46
N GLY A 308 8.96 30.93 16.39
CA GLY A 308 7.82 31.14 17.31
C GLY A 308 6.48 30.69 16.72
N LYS A 309 6.44 30.12 15.51
CA LYS A 309 5.23 29.56 14.92
C LYS A 309 4.81 28.31 15.66
N GLN A 310 3.51 28.21 15.95
CA GLN A 310 2.94 27.04 16.62
C GLN A 310 1.98 26.28 15.70
N MET A 311 1.98 24.95 15.85
CA MET A 311 1.10 24.07 15.10
C MET A 311 0.77 22.80 15.91
N ASP A 312 -0.47 22.32 15.76
CA ASP A 312 -0.87 21.00 16.25
C ASP A 312 -0.55 19.92 15.20
N ILE A 313 0.27 18.95 15.56
CA ILE A 313 0.66 17.83 14.70
C ILE A 313 0.28 16.51 15.36
N TRP A 314 -0.49 15.68 14.66
CA TRP A 314 -0.83 14.34 15.11
C TRP A 314 0.25 13.34 14.67
N ALA A 315 0.77 12.60 15.63
CA ALA A 315 1.68 11.48 15.44
C ALA A 315 0.95 10.18 15.79
N TRP A 316 0.48 9.50 14.75
CA TRP A 316 -0.29 8.28 14.89
C TRP A 316 0.63 7.11 15.27
N ARG A 317 0.26 6.33 16.31
CA ARG A 317 1.02 5.18 16.81
C ARG A 317 2.41 5.53 17.35
N GLN A 318 2.65 6.78 17.73
CA GLN A 318 3.95 7.24 18.24
C GLN A 318 3.96 7.51 19.76
N GLY A 319 2.86 7.24 20.46
CA GLY A 319 2.76 7.52 21.89
C GLY A 319 3.71 6.68 22.74
N GLU A 320 3.90 5.38 22.40
CA GLU A 320 4.86 4.51 23.09
C GLU A 320 6.29 4.93 22.80
N ASN A 321 6.60 5.28 21.55
CA ASN A 321 7.91 5.79 21.16
C ASN A 321 8.24 7.08 21.92
N PHE A 322 7.30 8.03 22.00
CA PHE A 322 7.48 9.26 22.75
C PHE A 322 7.76 9.01 24.24
N LYS A 323 7.04 8.09 24.88
CA LYS A 323 7.29 7.68 26.27
C LYS A 323 8.67 7.04 26.44
N ALA A 324 9.07 6.17 25.50
CA ALA A 324 10.39 5.53 25.51
C ALA A 324 11.55 6.54 25.39
N LEU A 325 11.33 7.66 24.68
CA LEU A 325 12.27 8.78 24.60
C LEU A 325 12.35 9.62 25.87
N GLY A 326 11.54 9.34 26.90
CA GLY A 326 11.52 10.07 28.16
C GLY A 326 10.78 11.40 28.10
N GLU A 327 9.84 11.56 27.19
CA GLU A 327 9.01 12.76 27.01
C GLU A 327 9.86 14.06 26.91
N PRO A 328 10.73 14.18 25.92
CA PRO A 328 11.68 15.26 25.80
C PRO A 328 10.99 16.61 25.57
N GLU A 329 11.62 17.71 25.98
CA GLU A 329 11.13 19.08 25.74
C GLU A 329 11.23 19.49 24.28
N PHE A 330 12.23 18.96 23.56
CA PHE A 330 12.47 19.21 22.12
C PHE A 330 12.51 17.91 21.35
N ILE A 331 11.84 17.90 20.20
CA ILE A 331 11.75 16.75 19.30
C ILE A 331 12.06 17.13 17.85
N ASP A 332 12.57 16.15 17.11
CA ASP A 332 12.56 16.17 15.65
C ASP A 332 11.44 15.24 15.19
N LEU A 333 10.67 15.69 14.22
CA LEU A 333 9.60 14.90 13.57
C LEU A 333 10.01 14.60 12.15
N ALA A 334 9.88 13.34 11.74
CA ALA A 334 10.06 12.93 10.36
C ALA A 334 8.74 12.43 9.76
N GLY A 335 8.46 12.80 8.51
CA GLY A 335 7.23 12.39 7.85
C GLY A 335 6.96 13.05 6.51
N ARG A 336 5.72 12.91 6.03
CA ARG A 336 5.28 13.42 4.74
C ARG A 336 4.30 14.55 4.90
N VAL A 337 4.36 15.54 3.99
CA VAL A 337 3.40 16.65 4.00
C VAL A 337 2.06 16.16 3.47
N GLU A 338 1.01 16.31 4.28
CA GLU A 338 -0.34 15.88 3.95
C GLU A 338 -1.37 16.98 4.25
N GLN A 339 -2.54 16.87 3.61
CA GLN A 339 -3.69 17.69 3.97
C GLN A 339 -4.26 17.20 5.30
N ASN A 340 -4.54 18.11 6.21
CA ASN A 340 -5.08 17.77 7.52
C ASN A 340 -6.46 17.10 7.38
N PHE A 341 -6.60 15.91 7.95
CA PHE A 341 -7.83 15.11 7.87
C PHE A 341 -9.05 15.83 8.48
N MET A 342 -8.86 16.54 9.59
CA MET A 342 -9.94 17.23 10.30
C MET A 342 -10.26 18.61 9.72
N ASN A 343 -9.27 19.27 9.14
CA ASN A 343 -9.43 20.59 8.53
C ASN A 343 -8.72 20.63 7.17
N LYS A 344 -9.47 20.36 6.12
CA LYS A 344 -8.97 20.32 4.73
C LYS A 344 -8.38 21.64 4.21
N SER A 345 -8.51 22.73 4.94
CA SER A 345 -7.86 24.00 4.58
C SER A 345 -6.45 24.11 5.14
N GLN A 346 -6.02 23.17 6.00
CA GLN A 346 -4.72 23.13 6.64
C GLN A 346 -3.88 21.96 6.12
N TYR A 347 -2.58 22.07 6.24
CA TYR A 347 -1.59 21.08 5.88
C TYR A 347 -0.76 20.74 7.10
N THR A 348 -0.35 19.49 7.22
CA THR A 348 0.33 18.95 8.39
C THR A 348 1.41 17.96 7.97
N LEU A 349 2.24 17.52 8.90
CA LEU A 349 3.13 16.37 8.69
C LEU A 349 2.40 15.10 9.13
N ASN A 350 2.33 14.11 8.25
CA ASN A 350 2.01 12.73 8.62
C ASN A 350 3.27 12.10 9.21
N VAL A 351 3.35 12.08 10.52
CA VAL A 351 4.54 11.68 11.27
C VAL A 351 4.79 10.18 11.12
N MET A 352 5.97 9.83 10.61
CA MET A 352 6.45 8.46 10.47
C MET A 352 7.34 8.07 11.63
N ASP A 353 8.16 9.00 12.12
CA ASP A 353 9.07 8.76 13.23
C ASP A 353 9.31 10.01 14.08
N ILE A 354 9.73 9.81 15.34
CA ILE A 354 10.02 10.83 16.33
C ILE A 354 11.36 10.50 16.98
N ARG A 355 12.21 11.49 17.14
CA ARG A 355 13.40 11.38 17.99
C ARG A 355 13.52 12.57 18.94
N SER A 356 14.24 12.38 20.04
CA SER A 356 14.66 13.50 20.89
C SER A 356 15.62 14.40 20.14
N SER A 357 15.35 15.70 20.13
CA SER A 357 16.25 16.67 19.52
C SER A 357 17.53 16.75 20.34
N ILE A 358 18.67 16.53 19.73
CA ILE A 358 19.96 16.83 20.34
C ILE A 358 20.07 18.35 20.30
N ALA A 359 20.02 19.01 21.44
CA ALA A 359 20.20 20.45 21.54
C ALA A 359 21.47 20.85 20.76
N LYS A 360 21.30 21.42 19.60
CA LYS A 360 22.41 22.10 18.91
C LYS A 360 22.69 23.34 19.75
N GLU A 361 23.62 23.22 20.71
CA GLU A 361 24.21 24.39 21.35
C GLU A 361 24.56 25.39 20.25
N ASN A 362 24.10 26.62 20.45
CA ASN A 362 24.29 27.76 19.58
C ASN A 362 25.71 27.84 18.99
N LYS A 363 25.95 27.29 17.83
CA LYS A 363 27.07 27.72 16.96
C LYS A 363 26.60 28.84 16.04
N ARG A 364 26.14 29.94 16.62
CA ARG A 364 26.15 31.27 16.04
C ARG A 364 27.02 32.13 16.91
N ALA A 365 28.33 32.00 16.74
CA ALA A 365 29.30 32.98 17.13
C ALA A 365 30.51 32.84 16.22
N VAL A 366 30.65 33.77 15.36
CA VAL A 366 31.69 34.48 14.64
C VAL A 366 31.47 34.49 13.17
#